data_edd1cbf7c9bdfba53c4b10f9654caaa5
#
_entry.id   edd1cbf7c9bdfba53c4b10f9654caaa5
#
_cell.length_a   1.000
_cell.length_b   1.000
_cell.length_c   1.000
_cell.angle_alpha   90.00
_cell.angle_beta   90.00
_cell.angle_gamma   90.00
#
_symmetry.space_group_name_H-M   'P 1'
#
loop_
_entity.id
_entity.type
_entity.pdbx_description
1 polymer ?
#
loop_
_entity_poly.entity_id
_entity_poly.type
_entity_poly.pdbx_seq_one_letter_code
_entity_poly.pdbx_strand_id
1 'polypeptide(L)'
;MHRSLANYERNPLFIFLSGVLGEKETSRLFKLYCVGTSKKWGGSTVFWQIDRQGKVRAGKIMLYNPTTGHRVKEPKSYVSWVHTELELEHFNMKQCLFGEHLLAGYPTKAVAIVESEKSALVASHFMPDFVWLATGGIHGCFKADTVGVLKNRAVILCPDLGAKMVWQEKVQLLSSVCSKVVFSE
;
A
#
# COMPACT_ATOMS: atom_id res chain seq x y z
N MET A 1 15.75 -0.53 -3.41
CA MET A 1 14.73 0.52 -3.22
C MET A 1 15.20 1.89 -3.74
N HIS A 2 16.24 2.52 -3.22
CA HIS A 2 16.61 3.91 -3.58
C HIS A 2 16.64 4.20 -5.08
N ARG A 3 17.22 3.30 -5.90
CA ARG A 3 17.26 3.47 -7.36
C ARG A 3 15.90 3.52 -8.04
N SER A 4 14.85 3.02 -7.41
CA SER A 4 13.48 3.05 -7.96
C SER A 4 12.71 4.33 -7.59
N LEU A 5 13.16 5.09 -6.59
CA LEU A 5 12.53 6.34 -6.16
C LEU A 5 12.92 7.52 -7.09
N ALA A 6 12.84 7.27 -8.38
CA ALA A 6 13.21 8.20 -9.45
C ALA A 6 12.43 7.85 -10.73
N ASN A 7 12.62 8.67 -11.79
CA ASN A 7 12.02 8.48 -13.11
C ASN A 7 10.49 8.37 -13.07
N TYR A 8 9.86 9.20 -12.27
CA TYR A 8 8.40 9.20 -12.09
C TYR A 8 7.65 9.57 -13.37
N GLU A 9 8.29 10.28 -14.29
CA GLU A 9 7.78 10.58 -15.63
C GLU A 9 7.47 9.33 -16.47
N ARG A 10 8.04 8.18 -16.11
CA ARG A 10 7.79 6.88 -16.73
C ARG A 10 6.85 5.98 -15.94
N ASN A 11 6.34 6.46 -14.81
CA ASN A 11 5.45 5.69 -13.95
C ASN A 11 4.00 5.96 -14.32
N PRO A 12 3.27 5.00 -14.89
CA PRO A 12 1.90 5.22 -15.34
C PRO A 12 0.93 5.68 -14.24
N LEU A 13 1.12 5.18 -13.01
CA LEU A 13 0.30 5.63 -11.88
C LEU A 13 0.65 7.07 -11.47
N PHE A 14 1.91 7.45 -11.53
CA PHE A 14 2.33 8.82 -11.26
C PHE A 14 1.73 9.79 -12.29
N ILE A 15 1.80 9.41 -13.58
CA ILE A 15 1.22 10.21 -14.67
C ILE A 15 -0.27 10.42 -14.44
N PHE A 16 -1.01 9.34 -14.16
CA PHE A 16 -2.44 9.41 -13.88
C PHE A 16 -2.75 10.32 -12.68
N LEU A 17 -2.09 10.06 -11.55
CA LEU A 17 -2.36 10.82 -10.31
C LEU A 17 -1.93 12.29 -10.45
N SER A 18 -0.89 12.60 -11.22
CA SER A 18 -0.50 13.99 -11.51
C SER A 18 -1.57 14.74 -12.30
N GLY A 19 -2.28 14.05 -13.18
CA GLY A 19 -3.45 14.62 -13.87
C GLY A 19 -4.65 14.89 -12.95
N VAL A 20 -4.79 14.14 -11.87
CA VAL A 20 -5.93 14.23 -10.93
C VAL A 20 -5.64 15.15 -9.74
N LEU A 21 -4.46 15.02 -9.14
CA LEU A 21 -4.08 15.67 -7.87
C LEU A 21 -3.08 16.82 -8.07
N GLY A 22 -2.52 16.95 -9.27
CA GLY A 22 -1.36 17.78 -9.57
C GLY A 22 -0.03 17.11 -9.26
N GLU A 23 1.01 17.49 -10.01
CA GLU A 23 2.33 16.85 -9.92
C GLU A 23 3.00 17.03 -8.55
N LYS A 24 2.89 18.23 -7.97
CA LYS A 24 3.48 18.53 -6.65
C LYS A 24 2.94 17.60 -5.56
N GLU A 25 1.62 17.42 -5.53
CA GLU A 25 0.97 16.57 -4.54
C GLU A 25 1.26 15.10 -4.79
N THR A 26 1.21 14.65 -6.03
CA THR A 26 1.57 13.28 -6.40
C THR A 26 3.02 12.96 -6.01
N SER A 27 3.95 13.88 -6.26
CA SER A 27 5.35 13.74 -5.83
C SER A 27 5.48 13.64 -4.32
N ARG A 28 4.71 14.43 -3.56
CA ARG A 28 4.67 14.36 -2.09
C ARG A 28 4.20 12.99 -1.61
N LEU A 29 3.11 12.47 -2.18
CA LEU A 29 2.55 11.16 -1.83
C LEU A 29 3.51 10.01 -2.17
N PHE A 30 4.12 10.04 -3.36
CA PHE A 30 5.09 9.04 -3.79
C PHE A 30 6.31 8.99 -2.88
N LYS A 31 6.81 10.16 -2.46
CA LYS A 31 7.90 10.25 -1.49
C LYS A 31 7.47 9.75 -0.11
N LEU A 32 6.30 10.19 0.37
CA LEU A 32 5.76 9.82 1.69
C LEU A 32 5.61 8.30 1.82
N TYR A 33 5.05 7.65 0.80
CA TYR A 33 4.80 6.21 0.79
C TYR A 33 5.94 5.39 0.18
N CYS A 34 7.05 6.03 -0.19
CA CYS A 34 8.17 5.37 -0.85
C CYS A 34 7.75 4.57 -2.10
N VAL A 35 6.87 5.14 -2.93
CA VAL A 35 6.46 4.52 -4.19
C VAL A 35 7.56 4.66 -5.22
N GLY A 36 7.91 3.58 -5.88
CA GLY A 36 9.00 3.53 -6.85
C GLY A 36 8.53 3.31 -8.29
N THR A 37 9.48 3.42 -9.21
CA THR A 37 9.32 3.11 -10.64
C THR A 37 10.19 1.91 -11.01
N SER A 38 9.66 0.96 -11.75
CA SER A 38 10.37 -0.17 -12.35
C SER A 38 10.41 -0.01 -13.88
N LYS A 39 11.47 -0.49 -14.50
CA LYS A 39 11.58 -0.57 -15.98
C LYS A 39 10.73 -1.68 -16.59
N LYS A 40 10.22 -2.60 -15.76
CA LYS A 40 9.39 -3.72 -16.21
C LYS A 40 8.17 -3.20 -16.96
N TRP A 41 7.83 -3.86 -18.05
CA TRP A 41 6.68 -3.53 -18.92
C TRP A 41 6.69 -2.10 -19.49
N GLY A 42 7.87 -1.54 -19.73
CA GLY A 42 8.02 -0.19 -20.26
C GLY A 42 7.87 0.94 -19.24
N GLY A 43 7.61 0.60 -18.00
CA GLY A 43 7.35 1.47 -16.87
C GLY A 43 6.25 0.91 -15.99
N SER A 44 6.49 0.73 -14.72
CA SER A 44 5.50 0.21 -13.77
C SER A 44 5.73 0.75 -12.38
N THR A 45 4.73 0.66 -11.53
CA THR A 45 4.74 1.16 -10.16
C THR A 45 5.29 0.09 -9.22
N VAL A 46 6.17 0.48 -8.30
CA VAL A 46 6.66 -0.38 -7.23
C VAL A 46 6.10 0.12 -5.90
N PHE A 47 5.28 -0.67 -5.25
CA PHE A 47 4.83 -0.41 -3.89
C PHE A 47 5.75 -1.15 -2.91
N TRP A 48 6.60 -0.37 -2.22
CA TRP A 48 7.51 -0.92 -1.24
C TRP A 48 6.80 -1.14 0.09
N GLN A 49 6.88 -2.35 0.60
CA GLN A 49 6.48 -2.67 1.96
C GLN A 49 7.67 -2.42 2.89
N ILE A 50 7.53 -1.40 3.72
CA ILE A 50 8.55 -0.96 4.67
C ILE A 50 7.94 -1.03 6.06
N ASP A 51 8.54 -1.77 6.96
CA ASP A 51 8.03 -1.95 8.31
C ASP A 51 8.24 -0.71 9.20
N ARG A 52 7.66 -0.74 10.38
CA ARG A 52 7.75 0.35 11.37
C ARG A 52 9.19 0.69 11.76
N GLN A 53 10.14 -0.24 11.62
CA GLN A 53 11.57 -0.03 11.87
C GLN A 53 12.34 0.50 10.65
N GLY A 54 11.66 0.76 9.53
CA GLY A 54 12.26 1.23 8.29
C GLY A 54 12.92 0.14 7.44
N LYS A 55 12.73 -1.14 7.76
CA LYS A 55 13.27 -2.26 6.97
C LYS A 55 12.37 -2.53 5.77
N VAL A 56 12.98 -2.61 4.59
CA VAL A 56 12.29 -3.04 3.36
C VAL A 56 11.99 -4.53 3.44
N ARG A 57 10.71 -4.90 3.38
CA ARG A 57 10.23 -6.27 3.52
C ARG A 57 9.88 -6.90 2.19
N ALA A 58 9.31 -6.14 1.26
CA ALA A 58 8.97 -6.59 -0.08
C ALA A 58 8.80 -5.38 -1.02
N GLY A 59 8.70 -5.63 -2.30
CA GLY A 59 8.31 -4.63 -3.30
C GLY A 59 7.37 -5.28 -4.31
N LYS A 60 6.13 -4.82 -4.39
CA LYS A 60 5.10 -5.29 -5.31
C LYS A 60 5.11 -4.41 -6.55
N ILE A 61 5.30 -5.02 -7.71
CA ILE A 61 5.35 -4.34 -9.01
C ILE A 61 3.99 -4.49 -9.68
N MET A 62 3.40 -3.39 -10.11
CA MET A 62 2.09 -3.38 -10.77
C MET A 62 2.06 -2.43 -11.95
N LEU A 63 1.41 -2.85 -13.04
CA LEU A 63 1.19 -2.01 -14.22
C LEU A 63 -0.18 -1.34 -14.14
N TYR A 64 -0.19 -0.03 -14.37
CA TYR A 64 -1.39 0.80 -14.46
C TYR A 64 -1.55 1.41 -15.85
N ASN A 65 -2.77 1.70 -16.22
CA ASN A 65 -3.06 2.52 -17.39
C ASN A 65 -2.90 4.01 -17.01
N PRO A 66 -2.06 4.78 -17.72
CA PRO A 66 -1.78 6.17 -17.35
C PRO A 66 -2.95 7.13 -17.59
N THR A 67 -3.95 6.72 -18.39
CA THR A 67 -5.14 7.54 -18.68
C THR A 67 -6.27 7.27 -17.70
N THR A 68 -6.49 6.01 -17.33
CA THR A 68 -7.65 5.61 -16.51
C THR A 68 -7.29 5.35 -15.04
N GLY A 69 -6.01 5.19 -14.73
CA GLY A 69 -5.54 4.82 -13.39
C GLY A 69 -5.98 3.42 -12.95
N HIS A 70 -6.54 2.62 -13.87
CA HIS A 70 -6.89 1.23 -13.58
C HIS A 70 -5.68 0.31 -13.75
N ARG A 71 -5.67 -0.75 -12.96
CA ARG A 71 -4.71 -1.84 -13.11
C ARG A 71 -4.88 -2.50 -14.47
N VAL A 72 -3.80 -2.72 -15.21
CA VAL A 72 -3.83 -3.49 -16.46
C VAL A 72 -3.97 -4.98 -16.11
N LYS A 73 -5.04 -5.61 -16.65
CA LYS A 73 -5.39 -7.02 -16.38
C LYS A 73 -5.39 -7.88 -17.63
N GLU A 74 -5.41 -7.28 -18.81
CA GLU A 74 -5.41 -7.96 -20.08
C GLU A 74 -4.09 -7.74 -20.85
N PRO A 75 -3.59 -8.73 -21.62
CA PRO A 75 -4.08 -10.10 -21.75
C PRO A 75 -3.75 -11.00 -20.54
N LYS A 76 -3.07 -10.46 -19.51
CA LYS A 76 -2.73 -11.15 -18.26
C LYS A 76 -2.66 -10.17 -17.11
N SER A 77 -2.67 -10.64 -15.89
CA SER A 77 -2.42 -9.79 -14.71
C SER A 77 -0.94 -9.38 -14.66
N TYR A 78 -0.70 -8.07 -14.71
CA TYR A 78 0.64 -7.49 -14.62
C TYR A 78 0.99 -7.17 -13.17
N VAL A 79 1.25 -8.23 -12.41
CA VAL A 79 1.72 -8.17 -11.02
C VAL A 79 2.98 -9.01 -10.88
N SER A 80 4.00 -8.48 -10.23
CA SER A 80 5.23 -9.19 -9.93
C SER A 80 5.83 -8.68 -8.61
N TRP A 81 6.93 -9.27 -8.19
CA TRP A 81 7.64 -8.90 -6.98
C TRP A 81 9.10 -8.58 -7.29
N VAL A 82 9.65 -7.57 -6.60
CA VAL A 82 11.04 -7.14 -6.85
C VAL A 82 12.03 -8.26 -6.60
N HIS A 83 11.83 -9.10 -5.57
CA HIS A 83 12.74 -10.22 -5.29
C HIS A 83 12.73 -11.27 -6.40
N THR A 84 11.57 -11.50 -7.03
CA THR A 84 11.44 -12.39 -8.20
C THR A 84 12.17 -11.80 -9.41
N GLU A 85 12.00 -10.49 -9.67
CA GLU A 85 12.64 -9.83 -10.81
C GLU A 85 14.16 -9.69 -10.65
N LEU A 86 14.66 -9.70 -9.44
CA LEU A 86 16.08 -9.65 -9.13
C LEU A 86 16.69 -11.04 -8.91
N GLU A 87 15.89 -12.09 -9.08
CA GLU A 87 16.30 -13.50 -8.89
C GLU A 87 17.04 -13.72 -7.56
N LEU A 88 16.51 -13.08 -6.48
CA LEU A 88 17.15 -13.18 -5.17
C LEU A 88 16.94 -14.57 -4.59
N GLU A 89 17.99 -15.36 -4.61
CA GLU A 89 18.01 -16.66 -3.95
C GLU A 89 17.78 -16.52 -2.44
N HIS A 90 17.05 -17.46 -1.86
CA HIS A 90 16.77 -17.52 -0.42
C HIS A 90 16.09 -16.27 0.17
N PHE A 91 15.35 -15.49 -0.65
CA PHE A 91 14.64 -14.33 -0.16
C PHE A 91 13.54 -14.73 0.84
N ASN A 92 13.74 -14.39 2.11
CA ASN A 92 12.74 -14.58 3.15
C ASN A 92 11.70 -13.45 3.12
N MET A 93 10.63 -13.65 2.37
CA MET A 93 9.56 -12.67 2.25
C MET A 93 8.74 -12.58 3.54
N LYS A 94 8.91 -11.49 4.27
CA LYS A 94 8.08 -11.15 5.42
C LYS A 94 7.29 -9.89 5.09
N GLN A 95 6.08 -10.06 4.57
CA GLN A 95 5.22 -8.94 4.22
C GLN A 95 4.80 -8.13 5.46
N CYS A 96 4.59 -6.83 5.27
CA CYS A 96 3.98 -5.91 6.21
C CYS A 96 2.94 -5.05 5.48
N LEU A 97 2.16 -4.27 6.21
CA LEU A 97 1.18 -3.36 5.62
C LEU A 97 1.89 -2.29 4.80
N PHE A 98 1.37 -2.01 3.60
CA PHE A 98 1.86 -0.87 2.84
C PHE A 98 1.59 0.43 3.62
N GLY A 99 2.60 1.29 3.73
CA GLY A 99 2.51 2.51 4.55
C GLY A 99 2.84 2.30 6.03
N GLU A 100 3.17 1.08 6.48
CA GLU A 100 3.44 0.76 7.90
C GLU A 100 4.52 1.66 8.53
N HIS A 101 5.56 2.02 7.78
CA HIS A 101 6.62 2.93 8.23
C HIS A 101 6.12 4.29 8.70
N LEU A 102 4.95 4.73 8.23
CA LEU A 102 4.35 6.00 8.65
C LEU A 102 3.87 5.98 10.10
N LEU A 103 3.57 4.81 10.64
CA LEU A 103 3.10 4.65 12.02
C LEU A 103 4.10 5.20 13.05
N ALA A 104 5.39 5.18 12.74
CA ALA A 104 6.44 5.70 13.63
C ALA A 104 6.35 7.22 13.80
N GLY A 105 5.99 7.93 12.73
CA GLY A 105 5.85 9.40 12.73
C GLY A 105 4.52 9.90 13.33
N TYR A 106 3.53 9.01 13.49
CA TYR A 106 2.17 9.38 13.93
C TYR A 106 1.67 8.45 15.04
N PRO A 107 2.25 8.50 16.25
CA PRO A 107 1.99 7.52 17.32
C PRO A 107 0.55 7.49 17.82
N THR A 108 -0.18 8.58 17.76
CA THR A 108 -1.55 8.71 18.30
C THR A 108 -2.65 8.77 17.24
N LYS A 109 -2.28 8.96 15.96
CA LYS A 109 -3.25 9.12 14.87
C LYS A 109 -4.00 7.82 14.62
N ALA A 110 -5.32 7.90 14.41
CA ALA A 110 -6.11 6.74 14.01
C ALA A 110 -5.60 6.19 12.67
N VAL A 111 -5.79 4.90 12.47
CA VAL A 111 -5.36 4.17 11.27
C VAL A 111 -6.58 3.81 10.44
N ALA A 112 -6.52 4.06 9.14
CA ALA A 112 -7.49 3.56 8.19
C ALA A 112 -6.84 2.54 7.26
N ILE A 113 -7.51 1.41 7.02
CA ILE A 113 -6.97 0.29 6.25
C ILE A 113 -7.85 0.04 5.04
N VAL A 114 -7.25 0.01 3.85
CA VAL A 114 -7.85 -0.31 2.56
C VAL A 114 -7.20 -1.56 1.95
N GLU A 115 -7.78 -2.08 0.86
CA GLU A 115 -7.20 -3.22 0.17
C GLU A 115 -6.02 -2.85 -0.70
N SER A 116 -6.15 -1.79 -1.51
CA SER A 116 -5.14 -1.46 -2.51
C SER A 116 -4.21 -0.34 -2.08
N GLU A 117 -2.96 -0.45 -2.47
CA GLU A 117 -1.92 0.55 -2.22
C GLU A 117 -2.27 1.90 -2.86
N LYS A 118 -2.87 1.87 -4.07
CA LYS A 118 -3.36 3.09 -4.75
C LYS A 118 -4.45 3.78 -3.92
N SER A 119 -5.39 3.03 -3.36
CA SER A 119 -6.46 3.57 -2.52
C SER A 119 -5.90 4.26 -1.28
N ALA A 120 -4.87 3.69 -0.65
CA ALA A 120 -4.20 4.31 0.49
C ALA A 120 -3.56 5.66 0.12
N LEU A 121 -2.88 5.75 -1.04
CA LEU A 121 -2.31 7.01 -1.54
C LEU A 121 -3.39 8.09 -1.73
N VAL A 122 -4.45 7.74 -2.46
CA VAL A 122 -5.52 8.69 -2.77
C VAL A 122 -6.26 9.12 -1.50
N ALA A 123 -6.62 8.17 -0.66
CA ALA A 123 -7.32 8.45 0.59
C ALA A 123 -6.50 9.33 1.55
N SER A 124 -5.17 9.15 1.59
CA SER A 124 -4.30 9.98 2.43
C SER A 124 -4.23 11.45 1.99
N HIS A 125 -4.53 11.74 0.72
CA HIS A 125 -4.68 13.11 0.24
C HIS A 125 -5.98 13.75 0.73
N PHE A 126 -7.11 13.04 0.54
CA PHE A 126 -8.43 13.60 0.85
C PHE A 126 -8.78 13.55 2.34
N MET A 127 -8.22 12.60 3.08
CA MET A 127 -8.51 12.40 4.50
C MET A 127 -7.19 12.28 5.29
N PRO A 128 -6.45 13.39 5.44
CA PRO A 128 -5.12 13.41 6.06
C PRO A 128 -5.14 13.16 7.58
N ASP A 129 -6.32 13.11 8.21
CA ASP A 129 -6.46 12.88 9.65
C ASP A 129 -6.16 11.43 10.07
N PHE A 130 -6.07 10.53 9.12
CA PHE A 130 -5.73 9.12 9.33
C PHE A 130 -4.32 8.79 8.83
N VAL A 131 -3.73 7.75 9.40
CA VAL A 131 -2.62 7.04 8.76
C VAL A 131 -3.24 5.95 7.87
N TRP A 132 -3.13 6.11 6.55
CA TRP A 132 -3.68 5.17 5.60
C TRP A 132 -2.70 4.04 5.32
N LEU A 133 -3.16 2.81 5.50
CA LEU A 133 -2.40 1.59 5.24
C LEU A 133 -3.15 0.73 4.21
N ALA A 134 -2.43 -0.13 3.51
CA ALA A 134 -3.06 -1.12 2.64
C ALA A 134 -2.59 -2.54 2.93
N THR A 135 -3.52 -3.50 2.77
CA THR A 135 -3.25 -4.93 2.92
C THR A 135 -2.59 -5.53 1.68
N GLY A 136 -2.70 -4.88 0.52
CA GLY A 136 -2.23 -5.38 -0.77
C GLY A 136 -3.16 -6.39 -1.43
N GLY A 137 -4.39 -6.51 -0.98
CA GLY A 137 -5.47 -7.35 -1.50
C GLY A 137 -6.40 -7.86 -0.41
N ILE A 138 -7.51 -8.50 -0.79
CA ILE A 138 -8.58 -8.94 0.14
C ILE A 138 -8.07 -9.83 1.29
N HIS A 139 -7.12 -10.72 1.00
CA HIS A 139 -6.50 -11.61 2.01
C HIS A 139 -5.13 -11.13 2.48
N GLY A 140 -4.54 -10.18 1.82
CA GLY A 140 -3.22 -9.57 1.94
C GLY A 140 -2.46 -9.82 3.24
N CYS A 141 -2.00 -8.74 3.88
CA CYS A 141 -1.18 -8.81 5.11
C CYS A 141 -2.00 -8.94 6.40
N PHE A 142 -3.29 -9.26 6.38
CA PHE A 142 -4.07 -9.48 7.60
C PHE A 142 -3.76 -10.83 8.26
N LYS A 143 -2.64 -10.88 8.96
CA LYS A 143 -2.17 -12.05 9.72
C LYS A 143 -1.78 -11.63 11.14
N ALA A 144 -1.77 -12.57 12.07
CA ALA A 144 -1.45 -12.31 13.47
C ALA A 144 -0.08 -11.64 13.67
N ASP A 145 0.92 -12.02 12.87
CA ASP A 145 2.27 -11.49 12.92
C ASP A 145 2.40 -10.07 12.30
N THR A 146 1.46 -9.65 11.46
CA THR A 146 1.47 -8.32 10.83
C THR A 146 0.62 -7.29 11.58
N VAL A 147 -0.48 -7.69 12.22
CA VAL A 147 -1.39 -6.74 12.88
C VAL A 147 -0.87 -6.24 14.22
N GLY A 148 0.15 -6.87 14.79
CA GLY A 148 0.76 -6.46 16.06
C GLY A 148 1.25 -5.01 16.09
N VAL A 149 1.59 -4.44 14.92
CA VAL A 149 2.03 -3.04 14.81
C VAL A 149 0.91 -2.04 15.10
N LEU A 150 -0.37 -2.50 15.07
CA LEU A 150 -1.57 -1.71 15.33
C LEU A 150 -1.96 -1.68 16.83
N LYS A 151 -1.10 -2.23 17.69
CA LYS A 151 -1.38 -2.32 19.13
C LYS A 151 -1.78 -0.94 19.71
N ASN A 152 -2.91 -0.95 20.42
CA ASN A 152 -3.51 0.22 21.06
C ASN A 152 -3.95 1.36 20.11
N ARG A 153 -4.06 1.09 18.79
CA ARG A 153 -4.57 2.05 17.81
C ARG A 153 -6.09 1.92 17.63
N ALA A 154 -6.73 3.06 17.36
CA ALA A 154 -8.06 3.03 16.75
C ALA A 154 -7.92 2.73 15.26
N VAL A 155 -8.67 1.77 14.76
CA VAL A 155 -8.58 1.29 13.37
C VAL A 155 -9.94 1.37 12.70
N ILE A 156 -9.98 1.92 11.49
CA ILE A 156 -11.11 1.93 10.59
C ILE A 156 -10.80 1.01 9.41
N LEU A 157 -11.68 0.06 9.17
CA LEU A 157 -11.61 -0.85 8.03
C LEU A 157 -12.45 -0.33 6.89
N CYS A 158 -11.84 -0.14 5.72
CA CYS A 158 -12.48 0.34 4.51
C CYS A 158 -12.33 -0.72 3.40
N PRO A 159 -13.06 -1.84 3.48
CA PRO A 159 -13.00 -2.89 2.46
C PRO A 159 -13.59 -2.42 1.14
N ASP A 160 -13.11 -2.98 0.02
CA ASP A 160 -13.75 -2.82 -1.28
C ASP A 160 -15.16 -3.45 -1.26
N LEU A 161 -16.01 -3.06 -2.21
CA LEU A 161 -17.35 -3.61 -2.37
C LEU A 161 -17.30 -5.15 -2.48
N GLY A 162 -18.05 -5.84 -1.63
CA GLY A 162 -18.10 -7.31 -1.55
C GLY A 162 -17.03 -7.95 -0.64
N ALA A 163 -16.04 -7.21 -0.16
CA ALA A 163 -15.00 -7.73 0.74
C ALA A 163 -15.37 -7.66 2.23
N LYS A 164 -16.46 -6.97 2.58
CA LYS A 164 -16.87 -6.72 3.98
C LYS A 164 -16.97 -8.00 4.80
N MET A 165 -17.61 -9.05 4.26
CA MET A 165 -17.74 -10.33 4.95
C MET A 165 -16.40 -10.99 5.26
N VAL A 166 -15.48 -11.00 4.29
CA VAL A 166 -14.12 -11.55 4.47
C VAL A 166 -13.35 -10.77 5.53
N TRP A 167 -13.51 -9.45 5.55
CA TRP A 167 -12.84 -8.60 6.54
C TRP A 167 -13.50 -8.65 7.91
N GLN A 168 -14.77 -9.02 7.98
CA GLN A 168 -15.48 -9.21 9.25
C GLN A 168 -14.85 -10.34 10.10
N GLU A 169 -14.36 -11.40 9.46
CA GLU A 169 -13.58 -12.45 10.12
C GLU A 169 -12.27 -11.93 10.74
N LYS A 170 -11.69 -10.85 10.19
CA LYS A 170 -10.46 -10.24 10.70
C LYS A 170 -10.68 -9.30 11.89
N VAL A 171 -11.91 -8.87 12.15
CA VAL A 171 -12.23 -7.97 13.26
C VAL A 171 -11.83 -8.59 14.60
N GLN A 172 -12.09 -9.88 14.79
CA GLN A 172 -11.72 -10.56 16.05
C GLN A 172 -10.22 -10.52 16.29
N LEU A 173 -9.42 -10.77 15.24
CA LEU A 173 -7.96 -10.67 15.30
C LEU A 173 -7.49 -9.26 15.64
N LEU A 174 -8.08 -8.24 15.01
CA LEU A 174 -7.72 -6.85 15.25
C LEU A 174 -8.18 -6.37 16.62
N SER A 175 -9.37 -6.77 17.08
CA SER A 175 -9.92 -6.37 18.37
C SER A 175 -9.10 -6.88 19.56
N SER A 176 -8.33 -7.95 19.38
CA SER A 176 -7.40 -8.43 20.42
C SER A 176 -6.15 -7.56 20.57
N VAL A 177 -5.88 -6.68 19.59
CA VAL A 177 -4.65 -5.87 19.52
C VAL A 177 -4.95 -4.37 19.57
N CYS A 178 -6.01 -3.94 18.86
CA CYS A 178 -6.36 -2.53 18.70
C CYS A 178 -7.23 -2.02 19.87
N SER A 179 -7.19 -0.71 20.13
CA SER A 179 -8.07 -0.09 21.14
C SER A 179 -9.52 0.01 20.66
N LYS A 180 -9.74 0.12 19.36
CA LYS A 180 -11.05 0.17 18.71
C LYS A 180 -10.93 -0.29 17.27
N VAL A 181 -11.93 -1.05 16.80
CA VAL A 181 -12.04 -1.45 15.38
C VAL A 181 -13.46 -1.16 14.91
N VAL A 182 -13.59 -0.44 13.81
CA VAL A 182 -14.87 -0.14 13.16
C VAL A 182 -14.75 -0.31 11.65
N PHE A 183 -15.88 -0.53 10.99
CA PHE A 183 -15.96 -0.42 9.52
C PHE A 183 -16.32 1.02 9.13
N SER A 184 -15.83 1.47 7.98
CA SER A 184 -16.39 2.64 7.30
C SER A 184 -17.83 2.35 6.91
N GLU A 185 -18.68 3.33 7.08
CA GLU A 185 -20.06 3.32 6.58
C GLU A 185 -20.10 3.42 5.05
#